data_b69f601027ec75fad1d815c8b60d3410
#
_entry.id   b69f601027ec75fad1d815c8b60d3410
#
_cell.length_a   1.000
_cell.length_b   1.000
_cell.length_c   1.000
_cell.angle_alpha   90.00
_cell.angle_beta   90.00
_cell.angle_gamma   90.00
#
_symmetry.space_group_name_H-M   'P 1'
#
loop_
_entity.id
_entity.type
_entity.pdbx_description
1 polymer ?
#
loop_
_entity_poly.entity_id
_entity_poly.type
_entity_poly.pdbx_seq_one_letter_code
_entity_poly.pdbx_strand_id
1 'polypeptide(L)'
;EVGLVPNDGDAVGQSATIHGIRDCDRLDGVGLQQALERLVGSLNGRVAVFHHAPLDTAFLERAMRSALGVGWAWPSIDTLAWFRRRQTGSDPETGGQPAHLDAAREHYGLPPRTAHNALDDAISCAEVALILAAKSRARLGEVCDLPRIR
;
A
#
# COMPACT_ATOMS: atom_id res chain seq x y z
N GLU A 1 11.86 6.60 -2.20
CA GLU A 1 11.87 7.18 -3.55
C GLU A 1 10.44 7.41 -3.99
N VAL A 2 10.13 8.61 -4.47
CA VAL A 2 8.83 8.97 -5.03
C VAL A 2 9.05 9.29 -6.49
N GLY A 3 8.27 8.68 -7.37
CA GLY A 3 8.32 8.91 -8.80
C GLY A 3 6.94 8.90 -9.42
N LEU A 4 6.75 9.70 -10.46
CA LEU A 4 5.54 9.71 -11.25
C LEU A 4 5.76 8.91 -12.53
N VAL A 5 4.71 8.24 -12.98
CA VAL A 5 4.69 7.52 -14.26
C VAL A 5 3.99 8.42 -15.29
N PRO A 6 4.58 8.64 -16.49
CA PRO A 6 3.93 9.39 -17.54
C PRO A 6 2.63 8.72 -17.95
N ASN A 7 1.76 9.51 -18.53
CA ASN A 7 0.49 9.02 -19.04
C ASN A 7 0.62 8.64 -20.52
N ASP A 8 0.22 7.43 -20.88
CA ASP A 8 0.19 6.95 -22.26
C ASP A 8 -1.05 7.46 -23.04
N GLY A 9 -1.56 8.65 -22.69
CA GLY A 9 -2.66 9.32 -23.38
C GLY A 9 -3.92 9.56 -22.55
N ASP A 10 -4.08 8.92 -21.38
CA ASP A 10 -5.25 9.14 -20.54
C ASP A 10 -5.04 10.32 -19.57
N ALA A 11 -5.94 11.29 -19.58
CA ALA A 11 -5.91 12.41 -18.63
C ALA A 11 -6.17 11.92 -17.19
N VAL A 12 -5.51 12.56 -16.23
CA VAL A 12 -5.73 12.30 -14.80
C VAL A 12 -7.19 12.55 -14.39
N GLY A 13 -7.84 13.52 -15.07
CA GLY A 13 -9.25 13.81 -14.87
C GLY A 13 -9.56 14.24 -13.45
N GLN A 14 -10.74 13.83 -12.93
CA GLN A 14 -11.21 14.21 -11.60
C GLN A 14 -10.38 13.62 -10.45
N SER A 15 -9.60 12.58 -10.68
CA SER A 15 -8.75 11.99 -9.64
C SER A 15 -7.68 12.96 -9.14
N ALA A 16 -7.30 13.96 -9.96
CA ALA A 16 -6.41 15.05 -9.54
C ALA A 16 -6.90 15.79 -8.28
N THR A 17 -8.21 15.87 -8.07
CA THR A 17 -8.79 16.51 -6.87
C THR A 17 -8.56 15.71 -5.58
N ILE A 18 -8.24 14.42 -5.70
CA ILE A 18 -8.01 13.52 -4.57
C ILE A 18 -6.52 13.50 -4.20
N HIS A 19 -5.64 13.22 -5.16
CA HIS A 19 -4.21 13.02 -4.89
C HIS A 19 -3.33 14.22 -5.31
N GLY A 20 -3.92 15.28 -5.89
CA GLY A 20 -3.21 16.51 -6.25
C GLY A 20 -2.27 16.40 -7.46
N ILE A 21 -2.14 15.25 -8.11
CA ILE A 21 -1.27 15.03 -9.26
C ILE A 21 -2.00 15.47 -10.54
N ARG A 22 -1.42 16.37 -11.30
CA ARG A 22 -1.97 16.88 -12.57
C ARG A 22 -1.21 16.26 -13.75
N ASP A 23 -1.79 16.36 -14.96
CA ASP A 23 -1.14 15.86 -16.17
C ASP A 23 0.25 16.49 -16.39
N CYS A 24 0.40 17.79 -16.10
CA CYS A 24 1.69 18.47 -16.21
C CYS A 24 2.76 17.95 -15.24
N ASP A 25 2.37 17.45 -14.07
CA ASP A 25 3.31 16.92 -13.08
C ASP A 25 3.90 15.56 -13.52
N ARG A 26 3.27 14.91 -14.51
CA ARG A 26 3.66 13.59 -15.03
C ARG A 26 4.56 13.66 -16.26
N LEU A 27 4.78 14.86 -16.84
CA LEU A 27 5.56 15.03 -18.07
C LEU A 27 7.00 14.54 -17.92
N ASP A 28 7.62 14.77 -16.75
CA ASP A 28 8.99 14.36 -16.42
C ASP A 28 9.05 13.04 -15.65
N GLY A 29 7.96 12.28 -15.67
CA GLY A 29 7.87 10.99 -14.99
C GLY A 29 8.73 9.91 -15.65
N VAL A 30 9.06 8.85 -14.89
CA VAL A 30 9.76 7.68 -15.46
C VAL A 30 8.76 6.72 -16.09
N GLY A 31 9.12 6.08 -17.19
CA GLY A 31 8.24 5.10 -17.85
C GLY A 31 7.84 3.95 -16.92
N LEU A 32 6.65 3.39 -17.15
CA LEU A 32 6.06 2.34 -16.29
C LEU A 32 7.03 1.16 -16.06
N GLN A 33 7.66 0.67 -17.14
CA GLN A 33 8.63 -0.42 -17.03
C GLN A 33 9.77 -0.06 -16.07
N GLN A 34 10.38 1.11 -16.24
CA GLN A 34 11.48 1.57 -15.39
C GLN A 34 11.04 1.76 -13.93
N ALA A 35 9.82 2.28 -13.71
CA ALA A 35 9.26 2.42 -12.36
C ALA A 35 9.10 1.06 -11.69
N LEU A 36 8.58 0.06 -12.41
CA LEU A 36 8.42 -1.31 -11.91
C LEU A 36 9.75 -2.01 -11.65
N GLU A 37 10.75 -1.83 -12.52
CA GLU A 37 12.11 -2.39 -12.32
C GLU A 37 12.75 -1.82 -11.04
N ARG A 38 12.58 -0.52 -10.77
CA ARG A 38 13.04 0.12 -9.52
C ARG A 38 12.29 -0.43 -8.32
N LEU A 39 10.96 -0.60 -8.41
CA LEU A 39 10.15 -1.20 -7.36
C LEU A 39 10.64 -2.62 -7.04
N VAL A 40 10.81 -3.46 -8.05
CA VAL A 40 11.33 -4.83 -7.92
C VAL A 40 12.70 -4.85 -7.25
N GLY A 41 13.60 -3.97 -7.67
CA GLY A 41 14.92 -3.83 -7.05
C GLY A 41 14.82 -3.42 -5.57
N SER A 42 13.89 -2.54 -5.24
CA SER A 42 13.65 -2.09 -3.86
C SER A 42 13.02 -3.17 -2.98
N LEU A 43 12.26 -4.09 -3.55
CA LEU A 43 11.59 -5.18 -2.84
C LEU A 43 12.47 -6.43 -2.65
N ASN A 44 13.62 -6.50 -3.29
CA ASN A 44 14.51 -7.65 -3.20
C ASN A 44 14.91 -7.93 -1.73
N GLY A 45 14.61 -9.14 -1.24
CA GLY A 45 14.85 -9.54 0.13
C GLY A 45 13.96 -8.85 1.18
N ARG A 46 12.89 -8.18 0.77
CA ARG A 46 11.96 -7.47 1.65
C ARG A 46 10.53 -7.98 1.51
N VAL A 47 9.71 -7.66 2.50
CA VAL A 47 8.26 -7.88 2.50
C VAL A 47 7.58 -6.56 2.15
N ALA A 48 6.66 -6.58 1.20
CA ALA A 48 5.85 -5.41 0.87
C ALA A 48 4.77 -5.21 1.94
N VAL A 49 4.54 -3.96 2.35
CA VAL A 49 3.53 -3.63 3.36
C VAL A 49 2.51 -2.70 2.73
N PHE A 50 1.25 -3.08 2.82
CA PHE A 50 0.11 -2.35 2.27
C PHE A 50 -0.94 -2.08 3.34
N HIS A 51 -1.83 -1.13 3.07
CA HIS A 51 -3.07 -0.97 3.80
C HIS A 51 -4.23 -1.26 2.86
N HIS A 52 -4.86 -2.43 2.96
CA HIS A 52 -5.78 -3.03 1.99
C HIS A 52 -5.05 -3.63 0.76
N ALA A 53 -4.10 -4.51 1.02
CA ALA A 53 -3.26 -5.16 0.02
C ALA A 53 -3.97 -5.69 -1.25
N PRO A 54 -5.23 -6.21 -1.21
CA PRO A 54 -5.90 -6.68 -2.43
C PRO A 54 -6.00 -5.62 -3.53
N LEU A 55 -6.18 -4.35 -3.17
CA LEU A 55 -6.27 -3.26 -4.15
C LEU A 55 -4.91 -3.00 -4.80
N ASP A 56 -3.88 -2.77 -3.99
CA ASP A 56 -2.54 -2.44 -4.48
C ASP A 56 -1.94 -3.59 -5.30
N THR A 57 -2.09 -4.83 -4.80
CA THR A 57 -1.56 -6.00 -5.50
C THR A 57 -2.27 -6.27 -6.82
N ALA A 58 -3.57 -5.96 -6.94
CA ALA A 58 -4.28 -6.09 -8.21
C ALA A 58 -3.76 -5.09 -9.26
N PHE A 59 -3.50 -3.84 -8.86
CA PHE A 59 -2.89 -2.84 -9.74
C PHE A 59 -1.46 -3.23 -10.15
N LEU A 60 -0.64 -3.65 -9.20
CA LEU A 60 0.73 -4.11 -9.46
C LEU A 60 0.76 -5.34 -10.36
N GLU A 61 -0.11 -6.32 -10.12
CA GLU A 61 -0.25 -7.51 -10.96
C GLU A 61 -0.54 -7.13 -12.42
N ARG A 62 -1.52 -6.23 -12.63
CA ARG A 62 -1.87 -5.77 -13.97
C ARG A 62 -0.71 -5.02 -14.64
N ALA A 63 -0.09 -4.09 -13.92
CA ALA A 63 1.02 -3.28 -14.43
C ALA A 63 2.24 -4.16 -14.78
N MET A 64 2.61 -5.09 -13.90
CA MET A 64 3.75 -6.00 -14.12
C MET A 64 3.50 -6.96 -15.28
N ARG A 65 2.28 -7.52 -15.41
CA ARG A 65 1.94 -8.36 -16.57
C ARG A 65 2.04 -7.58 -17.88
N SER A 66 1.55 -6.35 -17.88
CA SER A 66 1.58 -5.50 -19.08
C SER A 66 2.99 -5.08 -19.47
N ALA A 67 3.82 -4.63 -18.53
CA ALA A 67 5.11 -4.02 -18.81
C ALA A 67 6.30 -4.98 -18.76
N LEU A 68 6.22 -6.03 -17.92
CA LEU A 68 7.33 -6.96 -17.67
C LEU A 68 7.00 -8.41 -18.05
N GLY A 69 5.74 -8.72 -18.40
CA GLY A 69 5.31 -10.09 -18.73
C GLY A 69 5.24 -11.04 -17.53
N VAL A 70 5.41 -10.55 -16.29
CA VAL A 70 5.40 -11.33 -15.06
C VAL A 70 4.32 -10.85 -14.10
N GLY A 71 3.81 -11.73 -13.23
CA GLY A 71 2.84 -11.38 -12.22
C GLY A 71 3.49 -10.88 -10.91
N TRP A 72 2.65 -10.35 -10.01
CA TRP A 72 3.07 -10.02 -8.65
C TRP A 72 3.40 -11.30 -7.87
N ALA A 73 4.60 -11.39 -7.33
CA ALA A 73 5.09 -12.57 -6.63
C ALA A 73 5.90 -12.23 -5.36
N TRP A 74 5.58 -11.11 -4.70
CA TRP A 74 6.23 -10.72 -3.46
C TRP A 74 5.42 -11.06 -2.23
N PRO A 75 6.08 -11.49 -1.14
CA PRO A 75 5.44 -11.62 0.16
C PRO A 75 4.93 -10.25 0.61
N SER A 76 3.71 -10.23 1.14
CA SER A 76 3.04 -8.98 1.53
C SER A 76 2.36 -9.08 2.89
N ILE A 77 2.27 -7.93 3.57
CA ILE A 77 1.50 -7.75 4.81
C ILE A 77 0.39 -6.75 4.51
N ASP A 78 -0.85 -7.13 4.87
CA ASP A 78 -1.99 -6.23 4.87
C ASP A 78 -2.25 -5.70 6.28
N THR A 79 -1.89 -4.44 6.52
CA THR A 79 -2.07 -3.79 7.82
C THR A 79 -3.53 -3.60 8.19
N LEU A 80 -4.44 -3.44 7.21
CA LEU A 80 -5.88 -3.37 7.46
C LEU A 80 -6.42 -4.71 7.96
N ALA A 81 -6.08 -5.80 7.29
CA ALA A 81 -6.49 -7.14 7.72
C ALA A 81 -5.89 -7.50 9.09
N TRP A 82 -4.64 -7.10 9.33
CA TRP A 82 -3.98 -7.31 10.62
C TRP A 82 -4.61 -6.48 11.74
N PHE A 83 -4.89 -5.22 11.50
CA PHE A 83 -5.57 -4.32 12.42
C PHE A 83 -6.95 -4.86 12.81
N ARG A 84 -7.77 -5.23 11.81
CA ARG A 84 -9.10 -5.82 12.04
C ARG A 84 -9.06 -7.09 12.89
N ARG A 85 -8.13 -8.01 12.61
CA ARG A 85 -7.98 -9.25 13.40
C ARG A 85 -7.68 -8.97 14.87
N ARG A 86 -7.04 -7.87 15.18
CA ARG A 86 -6.76 -7.50 16.57
C ARG A 86 -7.96 -6.84 17.26
N GLN A 87 -8.83 -6.19 16.52
CA GLN A 87 -10.03 -5.56 17.09
C GLN A 87 -11.16 -6.56 17.36
N THR A 88 -11.32 -7.61 16.56
CA THR A 88 -12.39 -8.61 16.72
C THR A 88 -12.30 -9.42 18.02
N GLY A 89 -11.22 -9.30 18.78
CA GLY A 89 -11.07 -9.89 20.12
C GLY A 89 -11.50 -8.99 21.29
N SER A 90 -11.92 -7.74 21.03
CA SER A 90 -12.00 -6.73 22.10
C SER A 90 -13.40 -6.19 22.39
N ASP A 91 -14.35 -6.20 21.47
CA ASP A 91 -15.73 -5.79 21.77
C ASP A 91 -16.68 -6.01 20.57
N PRO A 92 -17.82 -6.71 20.72
CA PRO A 92 -18.82 -6.85 19.65
C PRO A 92 -19.51 -5.55 19.28
N GLU A 93 -19.52 -4.52 20.13
CA GLU A 93 -20.19 -3.24 19.87
C GLU A 93 -19.35 -2.29 19.02
N THR A 94 -18.03 -2.48 18.91
CA THR A 94 -17.15 -1.68 18.03
C THR A 94 -16.98 -2.27 16.63
N GLY A 95 -17.73 -3.27 16.27
CA GLY A 95 -17.70 -4.01 14.99
C GLY A 95 -18.09 -3.23 13.74
N GLY A 96 -17.85 -1.92 13.67
CA GLY A 96 -18.19 -1.08 12.55
C GLY A 96 -17.29 0.13 12.31
N GLN A 97 -16.15 0.23 12.97
CA GLN A 97 -15.25 1.35 12.72
C GLN A 97 -14.70 1.30 11.29
N PRO A 98 -14.77 2.44 10.55
CA PRO A 98 -14.17 2.52 9.25
C PRO A 98 -12.67 2.22 9.38
N ALA A 99 -12.26 1.13 8.78
CA ALA A 99 -10.88 0.64 8.90
C ALA A 99 -10.01 1.20 7.77
N HIS A 100 -10.12 2.50 7.45
CA HIS A 100 -9.17 3.20 6.62
C HIS A 100 -7.91 3.58 7.43
N LEU A 101 -6.86 3.93 6.73
CA LEU A 101 -5.53 4.17 7.30
C LEU A 101 -5.55 5.23 8.42
N ASP A 102 -6.29 6.32 8.23
CA ASP A 102 -6.41 7.39 9.23
C ASP A 102 -7.06 6.91 10.52
N ALA A 103 -8.11 6.08 10.43
CA ALA A 103 -8.74 5.51 11.62
C ALA A 103 -7.80 4.58 12.39
N ALA A 104 -6.96 3.80 11.70
CA ALA A 104 -5.94 2.99 12.34
C ALA A 104 -4.86 3.86 13.02
N ARG A 105 -4.49 4.97 12.41
CA ARG A 105 -3.55 5.94 12.98
C ARG A 105 -4.12 6.60 14.23
N GLU A 106 -5.35 7.09 14.15
CA GLU A 106 -6.06 7.71 15.27
C GLU A 106 -6.20 6.75 16.45
N HIS A 107 -6.57 5.49 16.19
CA HIS A 107 -6.65 4.44 17.20
C HIS A 107 -5.34 4.25 17.98
N TYR A 108 -4.19 4.45 17.32
CA TYR A 108 -2.88 4.35 17.96
C TYR A 108 -2.33 5.70 18.45
N GLY A 109 -3.10 6.78 18.37
CA GLY A 109 -2.68 8.12 18.83
C GLY A 109 -1.57 8.72 17.97
N LEU A 110 -1.47 8.33 16.70
CA LEU A 110 -0.51 8.91 15.77
C LEU A 110 -1.01 10.28 15.28
N PRO A 111 -0.11 11.26 15.08
CA PRO A 111 -0.50 12.57 14.59
C PRO A 111 -1.07 12.48 13.16
N PRO A 112 -2.03 13.36 12.80
CA PRO A 112 -2.59 13.36 11.45
C PRO A 112 -1.50 13.66 10.40
N ARG A 113 -1.69 13.11 9.21
CA ARG A 113 -0.87 13.37 8.01
C ARG A 113 -1.76 13.80 6.85
N THR A 114 -1.13 14.29 5.78
CA THR A 114 -1.85 14.66 4.56
C THR A 114 -2.32 13.37 3.87
N ALA A 115 -3.62 13.12 3.92
CA ALA A 115 -4.22 11.99 3.22
C ALA A 115 -4.07 12.13 1.69
N HIS A 116 -4.04 10.99 1.00
CA HIS A 116 -3.93 10.91 -0.47
C HIS A 116 -2.62 11.46 -1.05
N ASN A 117 -1.60 11.62 -0.22
CA ASN A 117 -0.22 11.79 -0.65
C ASN A 117 0.50 10.44 -0.54
N ALA A 118 0.98 9.90 -1.66
CA ALA A 118 1.55 8.55 -1.71
C ALA A 118 2.70 8.33 -0.72
N LEU A 119 3.53 9.34 -0.46
CA LEU A 119 4.62 9.25 0.51
C LEU A 119 4.07 9.24 1.94
N ASP A 120 3.16 10.16 2.27
CA ASP A 120 2.54 10.23 3.59
C ASP A 120 1.74 8.97 3.89
N ASP A 121 1.02 8.42 2.91
CA ASP A 121 0.28 7.17 3.03
C ASP A 121 1.22 5.98 3.23
N ALA A 122 2.34 5.91 2.52
CA ALA A 122 3.35 4.86 2.68
C ALA A 122 4.00 4.92 4.08
N ILE A 123 4.36 6.12 4.56
CA ILE A 123 4.91 6.31 5.91
C ILE A 123 3.86 5.93 6.96
N SER A 124 2.62 6.35 6.78
CA SER A 124 1.48 6.02 7.66
C SER A 124 1.27 4.51 7.76
N CYS A 125 1.31 3.83 6.63
CA CYS A 125 1.19 2.37 6.57
C CYS A 125 2.36 1.68 7.31
N ALA A 126 3.58 2.17 7.15
CA ALA A 126 4.75 1.65 7.84
C ALA A 126 4.67 1.88 9.37
N GLU A 127 4.24 3.06 9.83
CA GLU A 127 4.05 3.37 11.25
C GLU A 127 3.02 2.43 11.88
N VAL A 128 1.88 2.21 11.22
CA VAL A 128 0.84 1.26 11.70
C VAL A 128 1.39 -0.17 11.74
N ALA A 129 2.13 -0.60 10.72
CA ALA A 129 2.74 -1.93 10.70
C ALA A 129 3.73 -2.14 11.86
N LEU A 130 4.58 -1.14 12.15
CA LEU A 130 5.53 -1.20 13.26
C LEU A 130 4.83 -1.28 14.62
N ILE A 131 3.75 -0.52 14.82
CA ILE A 131 2.97 -0.59 16.07
C ILE A 131 2.28 -1.94 16.20
N LEU A 132 1.69 -2.45 15.11
CA LEU A 132 1.07 -3.78 15.10
C LEU A 132 2.10 -4.86 15.44
N ALA A 133 3.30 -4.77 14.87
CA ALA A 133 4.40 -5.69 15.16
C ALA A 133 4.84 -5.61 16.62
N ALA A 134 5.05 -4.40 17.15
CA ALA A 134 5.46 -4.19 18.55
C ALA A 134 4.41 -4.68 19.57
N LYS A 135 3.12 -4.53 19.25
CA LYS A 135 2.00 -4.96 20.10
C LYS A 135 1.58 -6.42 19.88
N SER A 136 2.10 -7.09 18.85
CA SER A 136 1.77 -8.47 18.52
C SER A 136 2.88 -9.42 18.95
N ARG A 137 2.47 -10.63 19.36
CA ARG A 137 3.40 -11.78 19.51
C ARG A 137 3.45 -12.63 18.23
N ALA A 138 2.73 -12.21 17.17
CA ALA A 138 2.65 -12.93 15.91
C ALA A 138 4.04 -13.00 15.22
N ARG A 139 4.33 -14.15 14.67
CA ARG A 139 5.52 -14.32 13.82
C ARG A 139 5.23 -13.76 12.44
N LEU A 140 6.25 -13.34 11.71
CA LEU A 140 6.13 -12.79 10.36
C LEU A 140 5.30 -13.69 9.44
N GLY A 141 5.52 -15.00 9.46
CA GLY A 141 4.78 -15.96 8.66
C GLY A 141 3.29 -16.11 8.97
N GLU A 142 2.82 -15.57 10.12
CA GLU A 142 1.40 -15.58 10.49
C GLU A 142 0.63 -14.37 9.97
N VAL A 143 1.35 -13.32 9.59
CA VAL A 143 0.78 -12.05 9.14
C VAL A 143 1.15 -11.72 7.69
N CYS A 144 2.08 -12.47 7.12
CA CYS A 144 2.58 -12.30 5.76
C CYS A 144 1.88 -13.28 4.82
N ASP A 145 1.25 -12.75 3.78
CA ASP A 145 0.72 -13.54 2.67
C ASP A 145 1.87 -13.87 1.71
N LEU A 146 2.14 -15.15 1.55
CA LEU A 146 3.11 -15.63 0.57
C LEU A 146 2.45 -15.79 -0.80
N PRO A 147 3.10 -15.37 -1.87
CA PRO A 147 2.57 -15.54 -3.21
C PRO A 147 2.42 -17.04 -3.52
N ARG A 148 1.26 -17.40 -4.07
CA ARG A 148 1.08 -18.75 -4.62
C ARG A 148 1.79 -18.80 -5.97
N ILE A 149 2.91 -19.49 -6.02
CA ILE A 149 3.57 -19.82 -7.29
C ILE A 149 2.64 -20.80 -8.01
N ARG A 150 2.03 -20.32 -9.12
CA ARG A 150 1.26 -21.16 -10.04
C ARG A 150 2.10 -21.53 -11.23
#